data_7ffda9979590240910dca93ae5286ddf
#
_entry.id   7ffda9979590240910dca93ae5286ddf
#
_cell.length_a   1.000
_cell.length_b   1.000
_cell.length_c   1.000
_cell.angle_alpha   90.00
_cell.angle_beta   90.00
_cell.angle_gamma   90.00
#
_symmetry.space_group_name_H-M   'P 1'
#
loop_
_entity.id
_entity.type
_entity.pdbx_description
1 polymer ?
#
loop_
_entity_poly.entity_id
_entity_poly.type
_entity_poly.pdbx_seq_one_letter_code
_entity_poly.pdbx_strand_id
1 'polypeptide(L)'
;VGTDAPTADDETTRLTEYTELHGCSCKVGQSDLDSLLADAGLTGENDSLLFGIGEDAAARKLTDDIALVSTVDFFTPIVDDPYDFGRIAACNAASDAFATGAVENIDCLVTLGLPRDVTESAAPILAGMADALDTMDGVIAGGHTIMSPWPFAGGAISATARPDALLTSHGASPGDRLYLTKPLGTQPAMGATRVTDEQFVEIVTDAAERPLDSIASEAIAWMTTTNRDAMVACREYATAATDITGFGLAGQSRVMAARSNVGIELTHLPVIAGTPGLSTLFGYGLTDGESAETSGGLFVSVPPAATAAVESAFDDAGVFYRAVGRVTAGRGVTIDDPTIEEVRS
;
A
#
# COMPACT_ATOMS: atom_id res chain seq x y z
N VAL A 1 48.99 -30.68 -9.06
CA VAL A 1 47.74 -30.78 -8.30
C VAL A 1 46.88 -29.60 -8.72
N GLY A 2 46.00 -29.84 -9.70
CA GLY A 2 45.06 -28.81 -10.17
C GLY A 2 43.95 -28.66 -9.12
N THR A 3 43.70 -27.44 -8.72
CA THR A 3 42.50 -27.03 -8.02
C THR A 3 41.55 -26.50 -9.08
N ASP A 4 40.65 -27.34 -9.56
CA ASP A 4 39.46 -26.89 -10.27
C ASP A 4 38.63 -26.07 -9.25
N ALA A 5 38.54 -24.78 -9.50
CA ALA A 5 37.54 -23.95 -8.86
C ALA A 5 36.16 -24.39 -9.38
N PRO A 6 35.14 -24.50 -8.53
CA PRO A 6 33.79 -24.76 -9.02
C PRO A 6 33.40 -23.58 -9.90
N THR A 7 32.94 -23.89 -11.10
CA THR A 7 32.20 -22.95 -11.94
C THR A 7 30.93 -22.59 -11.18
N ALA A 8 30.86 -21.34 -10.68
CA ALA A 8 29.62 -20.79 -10.18
C ALA A 8 28.63 -20.79 -11.36
N ASP A 9 27.64 -21.65 -11.32
CA ASP A 9 26.39 -21.43 -12.01
C ASP A 9 25.83 -20.15 -11.40
N ASP A 10 25.69 -19.12 -12.20
CA ASP A 10 25.21 -17.77 -11.87
C ASP A 10 23.66 -17.85 -11.72
N GLU A 11 23.18 -18.67 -10.79
CA GLU A 11 21.80 -18.57 -10.29
C GLU A 11 21.79 -17.41 -9.33
N THR A 12 21.48 -16.21 -9.86
CA THR A 12 21.22 -15.04 -9.04
C THR A 12 20.06 -15.36 -8.10
N THR A 13 20.36 -15.49 -6.81
CA THR A 13 19.38 -15.79 -5.77
C THR A 13 18.29 -14.72 -5.79
N ARG A 14 17.05 -15.14 -6.00
CA ARG A 14 15.90 -14.24 -6.06
C ARG A 14 15.60 -13.67 -4.68
N LEU A 15 15.37 -12.36 -4.58
CA LEU A 15 15.07 -11.71 -3.29
C LEU A 15 13.79 -12.28 -2.65
N THR A 16 12.82 -12.70 -3.45
CA THR A 16 11.57 -13.29 -2.98
C THR A 16 11.71 -14.71 -2.43
N GLU A 17 12.83 -15.40 -2.64
CA GLU A 17 13.05 -16.77 -2.15
C GLU A 17 13.51 -16.83 -0.69
N TYR A 18 13.88 -15.69 -0.09
CA TYR A 18 14.35 -15.64 1.29
C TYR A 18 13.24 -15.79 2.33
N THR A 19 11.98 -15.61 1.96
CA THR A 19 10.82 -15.69 2.88
C THR A 19 9.57 -16.13 2.15
N GLU A 20 8.65 -16.75 2.89
CA GLU A 20 7.32 -17.11 2.37
C GLU A 20 6.32 -15.95 2.42
N LEU A 21 6.63 -14.88 3.15
CA LEU A 21 5.80 -13.69 3.28
C LEU A 21 6.36 -12.57 2.41
N HIS A 22 5.52 -11.93 1.60
CA HIS A 22 5.94 -10.98 0.57
C HIS A 22 5.10 -9.69 0.63
N GLY A 23 5.78 -8.53 0.50
CA GLY A 23 5.12 -7.24 0.54
C GLY A 23 4.33 -7.03 1.84
N CYS A 24 3.24 -6.26 1.77
CA CYS A 24 2.43 -5.93 2.94
C CYS A 24 1.67 -7.11 3.55
N SER A 25 1.64 -8.29 2.91
CA SER A 25 1.06 -9.50 3.50
C SER A 25 1.87 -10.04 4.69
N CYS A 26 3.09 -9.53 4.92
CA CYS A 26 3.90 -9.89 6.09
C CYS A 26 3.43 -9.21 7.40
N LYS A 27 2.49 -8.26 7.33
CA LYS A 27 1.99 -7.53 8.51
C LYS A 27 1.17 -8.46 9.43
N VAL A 28 1.25 -8.20 10.74
CA VAL A 28 0.41 -8.89 11.74
C VAL A 28 -1.06 -8.51 11.51
N GLY A 29 -1.97 -9.47 11.62
CA GLY A 29 -3.41 -9.21 11.47
C GLY A 29 -3.93 -8.17 12.47
N GLN A 30 -4.93 -7.36 12.06
CA GLN A 30 -5.45 -6.26 12.88
C GLN A 30 -5.91 -6.71 14.27
N SER A 31 -6.66 -7.82 14.37
CA SER A 31 -7.16 -8.33 15.65
C SER A 31 -6.05 -8.74 16.62
N ASP A 32 -4.96 -9.30 16.08
CA ASP A 32 -3.82 -9.72 16.88
C ASP A 32 -3.02 -8.49 17.36
N LEU A 33 -2.86 -7.49 16.47
CA LEU A 33 -2.23 -6.23 16.81
C LEU A 33 -3.02 -5.49 17.90
N ASP A 34 -4.34 -5.39 17.77
CA ASP A 34 -5.21 -4.77 18.75
C ASP A 34 -5.07 -5.44 20.14
N SER A 35 -4.99 -6.78 20.16
CA SER A 35 -4.77 -7.56 21.38
C SER A 35 -3.41 -7.27 22.00
N LEU A 36 -2.35 -7.23 21.18
CA LEU A 36 -0.98 -6.91 21.63
C LEU A 36 -0.88 -5.50 22.22
N LEU A 37 -1.53 -4.51 21.59
CA LEU A 37 -1.57 -3.14 22.07
C LEU A 37 -2.33 -3.02 23.39
N ALA A 38 -3.47 -3.72 23.53
CA ALA A 38 -4.25 -3.76 24.76
C ALA A 38 -3.45 -4.41 25.91
N ASP A 39 -2.79 -5.54 25.65
CA ASP A 39 -1.94 -6.24 26.64
C ASP A 39 -0.73 -5.37 27.08
N ALA A 40 -0.22 -4.53 26.19
CA ALA A 40 0.84 -3.58 26.49
C ALA A 40 0.33 -2.31 27.19
N GLY A 41 -0.98 -2.14 27.37
CA GLY A 41 -1.60 -0.95 27.98
C GLY A 41 -1.53 0.29 27.08
N LEU A 42 -1.38 0.12 25.77
CA LEU A 42 -1.33 1.21 24.79
C LEU A 42 -2.74 1.47 24.26
N THR A 43 -3.36 2.55 24.70
CA THR A 43 -4.77 2.88 24.39
C THR A 43 -4.94 3.83 23.20
N GLY A 44 -3.84 4.33 22.64
CA GLY A 44 -3.88 5.32 21.53
C GLY A 44 -4.18 6.76 21.97
N GLU A 45 -4.75 6.98 23.14
CA GLU A 45 -5.02 8.32 23.66
C GLU A 45 -3.74 8.98 24.22
N ASN A 46 -3.39 10.12 23.65
CA ASN A 46 -2.26 10.92 24.10
C ASN A 46 -2.51 12.40 23.79
N ASP A 47 -2.72 13.21 24.82
CA ASP A 47 -3.04 14.66 24.72
C ASP A 47 -1.98 15.47 23.93
N SER A 48 -0.77 14.92 23.75
CA SER A 48 0.30 15.56 22.98
C SER A 48 0.23 15.31 21.48
N LEU A 49 -0.67 14.43 21.02
CA LEU A 49 -0.89 14.09 19.61
C LEU A 49 -2.26 14.58 19.14
N LEU A 50 -2.37 14.93 17.88
CA LEU A 50 -3.66 15.17 17.23
C LEU A 50 -4.38 13.85 16.99
N PHE A 51 -3.62 12.83 16.58
CA PHE A 51 -4.02 11.42 16.49
C PHE A 51 -2.77 10.53 16.48
N GLY A 52 -2.95 9.24 16.69
CA GLY A 52 -1.85 8.28 16.81
C GLY A 52 -2.31 6.84 16.63
N ILE A 53 -2.01 5.96 17.59
CA ILE A 53 -2.28 4.51 17.48
C ILE A 53 -3.70 4.25 16.98
N GLY A 54 -3.77 3.45 15.91
CA GLY A 54 -4.98 3.07 15.23
C GLY A 54 -5.31 3.92 13.99
N GLU A 55 -4.61 5.03 13.73
CA GLU A 55 -4.60 5.72 12.43
C GLU A 55 -3.39 5.27 11.61
N ASP A 56 -3.38 5.58 10.30
CA ASP A 56 -2.30 5.21 9.38
C ASP A 56 -0.95 5.83 9.81
N ALA A 57 -0.99 7.02 10.39
CA ALA A 57 0.19 7.71 10.92
C ALA A 57 -0.10 8.37 12.28
N ALA A 58 0.93 8.87 12.92
CA ALA A 58 0.80 9.73 14.09
C ALA A 58 1.01 11.21 13.72
N ALA A 59 0.17 12.11 14.24
CA ALA A 59 0.29 13.53 14.00
C ALA A 59 0.47 14.32 15.31
N ARG A 60 1.41 15.24 15.30
CA ARG A 60 1.71 16.16 16.40
C ARG A 60 1.64 17.61 15.95
N LYS A 61 0.88 18.43 16.65
CA LYS A 61 0.88 19.87 16.42
C LYS A 61 2.20 20.47 16.91
N LEU A 62 2.94 21.13 16.01
CA LEU A 62 4.18 21.85 16.35
C LEU A 62 3.90 23.34 16.58
N THR A 63 3.10 23.95 15.71
CA THR A 63 2.63 25.35 15.80
C THR A 63 1.14 25.40 15.45
N ASP A 64 0.54 26.59 15.41
CA ASP A 64 -0.86 26.74 14.98
C ASP A 64 -1.04 26.40 13.49
N ASP A 65 0.01 26.53 12.69
CA ASP A 65 -0.02 26.33 11.23
C ASP A 65 0.67 25.05 10.76
N ILE A 66 1.42 24.34 11.65
CA ILE A 66 2.24 23.18 11.27
C ILE A 66 1.95 22.01 12.19
N ALA A 67 1.58 20.89 11.61
CA ALA A 67 1.62 19.57 12.20
C ALA A 67 2.73 18.72 11.57
N LEU A 68 3.43 17.95 12.41
CA LEU A 68 4.34 16.89 11.97
C LEU A 68 3.57 15.57 11.95
N VAL A 69 3.63 14.90 10.82
CA VAL A 69 3.13 13.53 10.65
C VAL A 69 4.31 12.59 10.59
N SER A 70 4.21 11.45 11.26
CA SER A 70 5.25 10.43 11.29
C SER A 70 4.63 9.04 11.18
N THR A 71 5.18 8.22 10.30
CA THR A 71 4.85 6.80 10.15
C THR A 71 6.12 5.97 9.92
N VAL A 72 6.02 4.66 10.04
CA VAL A 72 7.07 3.72 9.65
C VAL A 72 6.44 2.50 9.00
N ASP A 73 6.88 2.18 7.80
CA ASP A 73 6.50 0.94 7.13
C ASP A 73 7.70 0.31 6.42
N PHE A 74 7.81 -1.01 6.54
CA PHE A 74 8.81 -1.82 5.86
C PHE A 74 8.28 -3.25 5.67
N PHE A 75 8.73 -3.92 4.64
CA PHE A 75 8.27 -5.25 4.29
C PHE A 75 9.33 -6.05 3.55
N THR A 76 9.09 -7.34 3.42
CA THR A 76 9.93 -8.29 2.68
C THR A 76 9.68 -8.16 1.17
N PRO A 77 10.64 -8.54 0.30
CA PRO A 77 10.50 -8.36 -1.14
C PRO A 77 9.22 -8.95 -1.72
N ILE A 78 8.56 -8.17 -2.58
CA ILE A 78 7.43 -8.60 -3.40
C ILE A 78 7.84 -8.80 -4.86
N VAL A 79 8.99 -8.25 -5.24
CA VAL A 79 9.65 -8.36 -6.54
C VAL A 79 11.10 -8.78 -6.36
N ASP A 80 11.71 -9.36 -7.39
CA ASP A 80 13.10 -9.80 -7.34
C ASP A 80 14.08 -8.71 -7.76
N ASP A 81 13.66 -7.78 -8.63
CA ASP A 81 14.49 -6.64 -9.00
C ASP A 81 14.70 -5.71 -7.78
N PRO A 82 15.94 -5.51 -7.32
CA PRO A 82 16.20 -4.72 -6.12
C PRO A 82 15.91 -3.22 -6.29
N TYR A 83 16.02 -2.68 -7.50
CA TYR A 83 15.69 -1.29 -7.76
C TYR A 83 14.18 -1.04 -7.68
N ASP A 84 13.38 -1.91 -8.32
CA ASP A 84 11.91 -1.84 -8.23
C ASP A 84 11.43 -2.12 -6.79
N PHE A 85 12.08 -3.05 -6.07
CA PHE A 85 11.77 -3.25 -4.65
C PHE A 85 11.99 -1.96 -3.84
N GLY A 86 13.08 -1.24 -4.10
CA GLY A 86 13.35 0.06 -3.46
C GLY A 86 12.28 1.10 -3.79
N ARG A 87 11.87 1.23 -5.06
CA ARG A 87 10.79 2.14 -5.48
C ARG A 87 9.47 1.86 -4.78
N ILE A 88 9.07 0.59 -4.76
CA ILE A 88 7.84 0.15 -4.09
C ILE A 88 7.90 0.42 -2.59
N ALA A 89 9.05 0.13 -1.95
CA ALA A 89 9.25 0.34 -0.52
C ALA A 89 9.12 1.82 -0.12
N ALA A 90 9.64 2.75 -0.92
CA ALA A 90 9.51 4.19 -0.67
C ALA A 90 8.08 4.68 -0.90
N CYS A 91 7.42 4.26 -1.99
CA CYS A 91 6.03 4.62 -2.28
C CYS A 91 5.10 4.14 -1.16
N ASN A 92 5.27 2.90 -0.70
CA ASN A 92 4.47 2.34 0.39
C ASN A 92 4.72 3.04 1.73
N ALA A 93 5.99 3.26 2.09
CA ALA A 93 6.32 3.91 3.36
C ALA A 93 5.76 5.34 3.46
N ALA A 94 5.71 6.08 2.35
CA ALA A 94 5.15 7.43 2.32
C ALA A 94 3.61 7.48 2.25
N SER A 95 2.98 6.37 1.87
CA SER A 95 1.54 6.30 1.61
C SER A 95 0.68 6.64 2.82
N ASP A 96 1.04 6.14 4.02
CA ASP A 96 0.35 6.44 5.28
C ASP A 96 0.34 7.95 5.58
N ALA A 97 1.47 8.65 5.33
CA ALA A 97 1.53 10.10 5.51
C ALA A 97 0.60 10.80 4.52
N PHE A 98 0.57 10.34 3.26
CA PHE A 98 -0.35 10.87 2.26
C PHE A 98 -1.81 10.61 2.63
N ALA A 99 -2.15 9.41 3.10
CA ALA A 99 -3.50 9.07 3.54
C ALA A 99 -4.01 10.02 4.63
N THR A 100 -3.11 10.56 5.46
CA THR A 100 -3.48 11.57 6.47
C THR A 100 -3.46 13.01 5.96
N GLY A 101 -3.23 13.27 4.66
CA GLY A 101 -3.19 14.61 4.08
C GLY A 101 -1.85 15.32 4.16
N ALA A 102 -0.81 14.69 4.74
CA ALA A 102 0.53 15.27 4.84
C ALA A 102 1.34 14.97 3.57
N VAL A 103 1.49 15.99 2.72
CA VAL A 103 2.09 15.88 1.38
C VAL A 103 3.30 16.79 1.18
N GLU A 104 3.79 17.43 2.25
CA GLU A 104 4.84 18.45 2.19
C GLU A 104 6.02 18.07 3.11
N ASN A 105 7.24 18.49 2.74
CA ASN A 105 8.48 18.28 3.51
C ASN A 105 8.70 16.81 3.89
N ILE A 106 8.80 15.94 2.87
CA ILE A 106 8.85 14.50 3.03
C ILE A 106 10.31 14.05 3.25
N ASP A 107 10.60 13.60 4.46
CA ASP A 107 11.89 13.03 4.84
C ASP A 107 11.75 11.53 5.11
N CYS A 108 12.65 10.73 4.55
CA CYS A 108 12.71 9.28 4.76
C CYS A 108 13.98 8.90 5.54
N LEU A 109 13.81 8.22 6.65
CA LEU A 109 14.87 7.47 7.32
C LEU A 109 14.76 6.01 6.91
N VAL A 110 15.63 5.57 6.01
CA VAL A 110 15.61 4.22 5.45
C VAL A 110 15.79 3.16 6.52
N THR A 111 14.99 2.11 6.46
CA THR A 111 15.13 0.88 7.25
C THR A 111 15.42 -0.26 6.29
N LEU A 112 16.64 -0.82 6.33
CA LEU A 112 17.11 -1.85 5.42
C LEU A 112 17.74 -3.01 6.16
N GLY A 113 17.31 -4.22 5.86
CA GLY A 113 17.96 -5.46 6.31
C GLY A 113 18.26 -6.36 5.12
N LEU A 114 19.46 -6.94 5.09
CA LEU A 114 19.87 -7.83 4.01
C LEU A 114 20.63 -9.04 4.55
N PRO A 115 20.42 -10.24 3.98
CA PRO A 115 21.32 -11.36 4.14
C PRO A 115 22.72 -11.02 3.60
N ARG A 116 23.73 -11.74 4.12
CA ARG A 116 25.13 -11.48 3.80
C ARG A 116 25.45 -11.70 2.31
N ASP A 117 24.79 -12.65 1.70
CA ASP A 117 25.00 -13.13 0.32
C ASP A 117 24.29 -12.26 -0.74
N VAL A 118 23.44 -11.30 -0.35
CA VAL A 118 22.79 -10.35 -1.25
C VAL A 118 23.02 -8.89 -0.85
N THR A 119 24.11 -8.59 -0.15
CA THR A 119 24.44 -7.21 0.28
C THR A 119 24.68 -6.26 -0.89
N GLU A 120 25.05 -6.74 -2.07
CA GLU A 120 25.16 -5.96 -3.31
C GLU A 120 23.81 -5.37 -3.77
N SER A 121 22.70 -5.96 -3.37
CA SER A 121 21.35 -5.43 -3.64
C SER A 121 21.07 -4.12 -2.88
N ALA A 122 21.86 -3.77 -1.85
CA ALA A 122 21.66 -2.54 -1.08
C ALA A 122 21.71 -1.28 -1.95
N ALA A 123 22.69 -1.17 -2.84
CA ALA A 123 22.85 0.02 -3.67
C ALA A 123 21.69 0.24 -4.65
N PRO A 124 21.24 -0.76 -5.45
CA PRO A 124 20.07 -0.57 -6.29
C PRO A 124 18.77 -0.36 -5.49
N ILE A 125 18.56 -1.01 -4.32
CA ILE A 125 17.41 -0.72 -3.44
C ILE A 125 17.40 0.76 -3.04
N LEU A 126 18.51 1.27 -2.53
CA LEU A 126 18.62 2.68 -2.12
C LEU A 126 18.45 3.65 -3.30
N ALA A 127 18.95 3.31 -4.48
CA ALA A 127 18.75 4.10 -5.71
C ALA A 127 17.25 4.15 -6.08
N GLY A 128 16.56 3.00 -6.08
CA GLY A 128 15.12 2.95 -6.33
C GLY A 128 14.32 3.76 -5.31
N MET A 129 14.68 3.68 -4.02
CA MET A 129 14.03 4.50 -2.98
C MET A 129 14.25 5.99 -3.22
N ALA A 130 15.47 6.40 -3.58
CA ALA A 130 15.80 7.80 -3.85
C ALA A 130 15.00 8.34 -5.04
N ASP A 131 14.95 7.59 -6.14
CA ASP A 131 14.23 8.00 -7.35
C ASP A 131 12.70 8.08 -7.10
N ALA A 132 12.13 7.16 -6.32
CA ALA A 132 10.72 7.25 -5.94
C ALA A 132 10.45 8.47 -5.04
N LEU A 133 11.30 8.74 -4.05
CA LEU A 133 11.17 9.91 -3.18
C LEU A 133 11.28 11.22 -3.98
N ASP A 134 12.18 11.30 -4.96
CA ASP A 134 12.31 12.49 -5.83
C ASP A 134 10.99 12.80 -6.58
N THR A 135 10.23 11.78 -7.01
CA THR A 135 8.92 11.98 -7.66
C THR A 135 7.86 12.61 -6.74
N MET A 136 8.06 12.57 -5.42
CA MET A 136 7.15 13.12 -4.42
C MET A 136 7.74 14.31 -3.65
N ASP A 137 8.79 14.94 -4.19
CA ASP A 137 9.54 16.03 -3.55
C ASP A 137 10.11 15.64 -2.18
N GLY A 138 10.45 14.36 -1.99
CA GLY A 138 11.00 13.79 -0.76
C GLY A 138 12.49 13.52 -0.86
N VAL A 139 13.13 13.28 0.28
CA VAL A 139 14.57 12.99 0.34
C VAL A 139 14.87 11.83 1.29
N ILE A 140 15.95 11.09 1.02
CA ILE A 140 16.55 10.20 2.01
C ILE A 140 17.36 11.08 2.99
N ALA A 141 16.82 11.27 4.21
CA ALA A 141 17.45 12.07 5.25
C ALA A 141 18.47 11.28 6.10
N GLY A 142 18.47 9.95 5.98
CA GLY A 142 19.34 9.04 6.71
C GLY A 142 18.75 7.64 6.78
N GLY A 143 19.09 6.89 7.83
CA GLY A 143 18.51 5.56 8.03
C GLY A 143 19.39 4.63 8.82
N HIS A 144 18.99 3.35 8.85
CA HIS A 144 19.70 2.27 9.52
C HIS A 144 19.69 1.00 8.68
N THR A 145 20.86 0.34 8.58
CA THR A 145 21.02 -0.91 7.83
C THR A 145 21.59 -1.99 8.73
N ILE A 146 21.00 -3.18 8.70
CA ILE A 146 21.44 -4.32 9.48
C ILE A 146 21.64 -5.56 8.62
N MET A 147 22.44 -6.51 9.12
CA MET A 147 22.44 -7.87 8.60
C MET A 147 21.20 -8.60 9.13
N SER A 148 20.46 -9.24 8.25
CA SER A 148 19.21 -9.95 8.57
C SER A 148 19.20 -11.30 7.88
N PRO A 149 18.50 -12.32 8.42
CA PRO A 149 18.35 -13.60 7.73
C PRO A 149 17.49 -13.54 6.47
N TRP A 150 16.66 -12.50 6.32
CA TRP A 150 15.84 -12.22 5.13
C TRP A 150 15.92 -10.73 4.76
N PRO A 151 15.77 -10.39 3.47
CA PRO A 151 15.75 -9.00 3.05
C PRO A 151 14.45 -8.30 3.49
N PHE A 152 14.56 -7.03 3.87
CA PHE A 152 13.44 -6.12 4.04
C PHE A 152 13.89 -4.69 3.73
N ALA A 153 12.97 -3.89 3.22
CA ALA A 153 13.20 -2.47 2.96
C ALA A 153 11.95 -1.65 3.26
N GLY A 154 12.16 -0.40 3.63
CA GLY A 154 11.14 0.60 3.90
C GLY A 154 11.75 1.81 4.58
N GLY A 155 10.94 2.57 5.30
CA GLY A 155 11.44 3.75 5.99
C GLY A 155 10.48 4.31 7.03
N ALA A 156 11.06 5.10 7.95
CA ALA A 156 10.30 6.01 8.76
C ALA A 156 10.16 7.33 8.00
N ILE A 157 8.92 7.73 7.75
CA ILE A 157 8.58 8.95 7.03
C ILE A 157 8.18 10.03 8.03
N SER A 158 8.72 11.23 7.81
CA SER A 158 8.25 12.46 8.41
C SER A 158 7.73 13.37 7.29
N ALA A 159 6.54 13.92 7.47
CA ALA A 159 5.94 14.87 6.55
C ALA A 159 5.22 15.98 7.33
N THR A 160 4.87 17.07 6.68
CA THR A 160 4.14 18.18 7.31
C THR A 160 2.82 18.47 6.58
N ALA A 161 1.88 18.99 7.36
CA ALA A 161 0.62 19.55 6.87
C ALA A 161 0.15 20.66 7.79
N ARG A 162 -0.86 21.43 7.35
CA ARG A 162 -1.62 22.27 8.27
C ARG A 162 -2.48 21.37 9.18
N PRO A 163 -2.61 21.68 10.49
CA PRO A 163 -3.42 20.87 11.40
C PRO A 163 -4.89 20.71 10.96
N ASP A 164 -5.44 21.71 10.31
CA ASP A 164 -6.82 21.73 9.81
C ASP A 164 -7.02 21.04 8.44
N ALA A 165 -5.94 20.65 7.79
CA ALA A 165 -5.95 19.90 6.52
C ALA A 165 -5.70 18.40 6.72
N LEU A 166 -5.47 17.96 7.95
CA LEU A 166 -5.24 16.54 8.26
C LEU A 166 -6.53 15.74 8.14
N LEU A 167 -6.41 14.56 7.57
CA LEU A 167 -7.45 13.55 7.46
C LEU A 167 -7.16 12.38 8.39
N THR A 168 -8.18 11.59 8.67
CA THR A 168 -8.12 10.37 9.46
C THR A 168 -8.94 9.29 8.80
N SER A 169 -8.79 8.05 9.23
CA SER A 169 -9.60 6.93 8.78
C SER A 169 -11.06 7.01 9.28
N HIS A 170 -11.39 8.00 10.13
CA HIS A 170 -12.75 8.27 10.60
C HIS A 170 -13.25 9.63 10.11
N GLY A 171 -14.58 9.83 10.11
CA GLY A 171 -15.22 11.06 9.60
C GLY A 171 -16.16 10.83 8.44
N ALA A 172 -16.15 9.60 7.88
CA ALA A 172 -17.10 9.21 6.85
C ALA A 172 -18.55 9.31 7.37
N SER A 173 -19.45 9.83 6.53
CA SER A 173 -20.84 10.09 6.90
C SER A 173 -21.83 9.41 5.93
N PRO A 174 -23.02 8.99 6.41
CA PRO A 174 -24.01 8.35 5.54
C PRO A 174 -24.36 9.22 4.34
N GLY A 175 -24.26 8.65 3.14
CA GLY A 175 -24.44 9.32 1.85
C GLY A 175 -23.14 9.63 1.13
N ASP A 176 -22.00 9.62 1.81
CA ASP A 176 -20.70 9.83 1.17
C ASP A 176 -20.43 8.75 0.12
N ARG A 177 -19.77 9.16 -0.98
CA ARG A 177 -19.28 8.27 -2.02
C ARG A 177 -17.85 7.85 -1.69
N LEU A 178 -17.54 6.59 -1.94
CA LEU A 178 -16.23 6.01 -1.67
C LEU A 178 -15.47 5.82 -2.98
N TYR A 179 -14.23 6.32 -3.00
CA TYR A 179 -13.33 6.25 -4.15
C TYR A 179 -12.09 5.44 -3.83
N LEU A 180 -11.57 4.73 -4.83
CA LEU A 180 -10.28 4.05 -4.82
C LEU A 180 -9.40 4.64 -5.92
N THR A 181 -8.14 4.95 -5.62
CA THR A 181 -7.23 5.68 -6.54
C THR A 181 -6.18 4.81 -7.23
N LYS A 182 -6.20 3.50 -7.03
CA LYS A 182 -5.46 2.50 -7.81
C LYS A 182 -6.29 1.23 -7.89
N PRO A 183 -6.15 0.39 -8.94
CA PRO A 183 -6.79 -0.91 -8.99
C PRO A 183 -6.20 -1.87 -7.95
N LEU A 184 -6.99 -2.86 -7.54
CA LEU A 184 -6.58 -3.97 -6.69
C LEU A 184 -5.90 -5.07 -7.52
N GLY A 185 -5.20 -5.99 -6.87
CA GLY A 185 -4.67 -7.20 -7.51
C GLY A 185 -3.15 -7.28 -7.57
N THR A 186 -2.42 -6.44 -6.83
CA THR A 186 -0.95 -6.51 -6.75
C THR A 186 -0.47 -7.83 -6.18
N GLN A 187 -1.14 -8.36 -5.16
CA GLN A 187 -0.77 -9.63 -4.53
C GLN A 187 -0.92 -10.84 -5.47
N PRO A 188 -2.07 -11.07 -6.14
CA PRO A 188 -2.19 -12.17 -7.11
C PRO A 188 -1.27 -12.00 -8.33
N ALA A 189 -1.06 -10.77 -8.82
CA ALA A 189 -0.12 -10.49 -9.90
C ALA A 189 1.30 -10.93 -9.54
N MET A 190 1.81 -10.49 -8.39
CA MET A 190 3.16 -10.84 -7.94
C MET A 190 3.25 -12.30 -7.47
N GLY A 191 2.15 -12.88 -6.96
CA GLY A 191 2.07 -14.32 -6.66
C GLY A 191 2.38 -15.19 -7.87
N ALA A 192 1.88 -14.80 -9.04
CA ALA A 192 2.11 -15.52 -10.29
C ALA A 192 3.58 -15.54 -10.72
N THR A 193 4.34 -14.47 -10.45
CA THR A 193 5.77 -14.38 -10.84
C THR A 193 6.69 -15.31 -10.07
N ARG A 194 6.23 -15.82 -8.92
CA ARG A 194 7.00 -16.75 -8.09
C ARG A 194 6.86 -18.22 -8.49
N VAL A 195 5.97 -18.51 -9.42
CA VAL A 195 5.80 -19.86 -9.96
C VAL A 195 6.87 -20.11 -11.01
N THR A 196 7.80 -21.03 -10.71
CA THR A 196 8.95 -21.36 -11.58
C THR A 196 8.86 -22.74 -12.24
N ASP A 197 8.02 -23.63 -11.73
CA ASP A 197 7.79 -24.94 -12.35
C ASP A 197 7.02 -24.81 -13.65
N GLU A 198 7.58 -25.28 -14.76
CA GLU A 198 7.01 -25.13 -16.12
C GLU A 198 5.56 -25.64 -16.23
N GLN A 199 5.21 -26.72 -15.53
CA GLN A 199 3.85 -27.28 -15.57
C GLN A 199 2.85 -26.37 -14.86
N PHE A 200 3.27 -25.72 -13.77
CA PHE A 200 2.42 -24.75 -13.06
C PHE A 200 2.37 -23.40 -13.77
N VAL A 201 3.43 -22.97 -14.45
CA VAL A 201 3.44 -21.74 -15.26
C VAL A 201 2.36 -21.77 -16.33
N GLU A 202 2.15 -22.92 -17.02
CA GLU A 202 1.08 -23.07 -18.01
C GLU A 202 -0.32 -22.87 -17.37
N ILE A 203 -0.58 -23.52 -16.22
CA ILE A 203 -1.84 -23.40 -15.48
C ILE A 203 -2.09 -21.96 -15.02
N VAL A 204 -1.05 -21.29 -14.52
CA VAL A 204 -1.14 -19.90 -14.05
C VAL A 204 -1.38 -18.93 -15.21
N THR A 205 -0.72 -19.17 -16.37
CA THR A 205 -0.92 -18.36 -17.57
C THR A 205 -2.34 -18.52 -18.13
N ASP A 206 -2.86 -19.74 -18.15
CA ASP A 206 -4.24 -20.03 -18.57
C ASP A 206 -5.26 -19.34 -17.63
N ALA A 207 -5.03 -19.37 -16.31
CA ALA A 207 -5.89 -18.71 -15.35
C ALA A 207 -5.87 -17.19 -15.47
N ALA A 208 -4.75 -16.61 -15.87
CA ALA A 208 -4.59 -15.17 -16.07
C ALA A 208 -5.22 -14.67 -17.37
N GLU A 209 -5.38 -15.53 -18.39
CA GLU A 209 -5.84 -15.18 -19.74
C GLU A 209 -4.99 -14.06 -20.40
N ARG A 210 -3.78 -13.82 -19.87
CA ARG A 210 -2.82 -12.77 -20.31
C ARG A 210 -1.38 -13.21 -20.02
N PRO A 211 -0.39 -12.65 -20.75
CA PRO A 211 1.02 -12.87 -20.42
C PRO A 211 1.35 -12.41 -19.00
N LEU A 212 1.96 -13.29 -18.19
CA LEU A 212 2.28 -13.00 -16.78
C LEU A 212 3.21 -11.81 -16.64
N ASP A 213 4.22 -11.66 -17.50
CA ASP A 213 5.14 -10.52 -17.50
C ASP A 213 4.41 -9.18 -17.69
N SER A 214 3.35 -9.17 -18.51
CA SER A 214 2.52 -7.97 -18.73
C SER A 214 1.75 -7.60 -17.46
N ILE A 215 1.17 -8.59 -16.76
CA ILE A 215 0.44 -8.37 -15.51
C ILE A 215 1.41 -7.91 -14.41
N ALA A 216 2.58 -8.54 -14.33
CA ALA A 216 3.62 -8.18 -13.38
C ALA A 216 4.11 -6.74 -13.58
N SER A 217 4.42 -6.37 -14.83
CA SER A 217 4.87 -5.01 -15.17
C SER A 217 3.80 -3.97 -14.82
N GLU A 218 2.54 -4.27 -15.07
CA GLU A 218 1.41 -3.39 -14.73
C GLU A 218 1.25 -3.24 -13.20
N ALA A 219 1.35 -4.33 -12.45
CA ALA A 219 1.30 -4.30 -11.00
C ALA A 219 2.48 -3.50 -10.39
N ILE A 220 3.69 -3.66 -10.92
CA ILE A 220 4.87 -2.87 -10.53
C ILE A 220 4.63 -1.38 -10.82
N ALA A 221 4.09 -1.04 -11.99
CA ALA A 221 3.76 0.35 -12.32
C ALA A 221 2.77 0.96 -11.31
N TRP A 222 1.73 0.23 -10.90
CA TRP A 222 0.80 0.68 -9.87
C TRP A 222 1.46 0.79 -8.49
N MET A 223 2.27 -0.18 -8.08
CA MET A 223 2.98 -0.15 -6.80
C MET A 223 4.01 0.98 -6.70
N THR A 224 4.60 1.38 -7.83
CA THR A 224 5.57 2.49 -7.90
C THR A 224 4.94 3.85 -8.21
N THR A 225 3.63 3.92 -8.41
CA THR A 225 2.88 5.18 -8.47
C THR A 225 2.63 5.69 -7.05
N THR A 226 3.04 6.92 -6.76
CA THR A 226 2.84 7.55 -5.44
C THR A 226 1.38 7.95 -5.22
N ASN A 227 0.92 7.91 -3.98
CA ASN A 227 -0.41 8.38 -3.58
C ASN A 227 -0.46 9.92 -3.34
N ARG A 228 0.67 10.62 -3.50
CA ARG A 228 0.75 12.07 -3.24
C ARG A 228 -0.22 12.88 -4.09
N ASP A 229 -0.18 12.69 -5.41
CA ASP A 229 -1.01 13.50 -6.32
C ASP A 229 -2.50 13.22 -6.15
N ALA A 230 -2.86 11.98 -5.84
CA ALA A 230 -4.22 11.60 -5.50
C ALA A 230 -4.69 12.33 -4.24
N MET A 231 -3.86 12.39 -3.19
CA MET A 231 -4.20 13.12 -1.97
C MET A 231 -4.25 14.63 -2.21
N VAL A 232 -3.31 15.22 -2.93
CA VAL A 232 -3.34 16.64 -3.30
C VAL A 232 -4.66 17.00 -4.01
N ALA A 233 -5.13 16.12 -4.91
CA ALA A 233 -6.38 16.33 -5.64
C ALA A 233 -7.64 16.23 -4.77
N CYS A 234 -7.65 15.34 -3.73
CA CYS A 234 -8.88 15.06 -2.99
C CYS A 234 -8.94 15.64 -1.57
N ARG A 235 -7.83 16.06 -0.95
CA ARG A 235 -7.78 16.43 0.48
C ARG A 235 -8.76 17.53 0.90
N GLU A 236 -9.07 18.47 0.01
CA GLU A 236 -10.03 19.56 0.32
C GLU A 236 -11.49 19.10 0.26
N TYR A 237 -11.75 17.93 -0.31
CA TYR A 237 -13.09 17.37 -0.51
C TYR A 237 -13.39 16.17 0.36
N ALA A 238 -12.34 15.49 0.84
CA ALA A 238 -12.45 14.25 1.60
C ALA A 238 -12.90 14.49 3.04
N THR A 239 -13.72 13.58 3.56
CA THR A 239 -14.12 13.52 4.98
C THR A 239 -13.36 12.47 5.76
N ALA A 240 -12.89 11.43 5.10
CA ALA A 240 -12.02 10.38 5.66
C ALA A 240 -11.16 9.78 4.53
N ALA A 241 -9.97 9.32 4.89
CA ALA A 241 -9.08 8.63 3.97
C ALA A 241 -8.23 7.60 4.72
N THR A 242 -7.81 6.56 3.99
CA THR A 242 -6.78 5.57 4.37
C THR A 242 -6.18 5.02 3.07
N ASP A 243 -5.08 4.30 3.12
CA ASP A 243 -4.58 3.55 1.97
C ASP A 243 -4.94 2.06 2.05
N ILE A 244 -4.92 1.39 0.91
CA ILE A 244 -5.23 -0.03 0.83
C ILE A 244 -3.94 -0.83 0.77
N THR A 245 -3.63 -1.54 1.86
CA THR A 245 -2.42 -2.36 1.99
C THR A 245 -2.74 -3.78 2.50
N GLY A 246 -2.05 -4.26 3.51
CA GLY A 246 -2.08 -5.65 3.96
C GLY A 246 -3.45 -6.22 4.36
N PHE A 247 -4.40 -5.38 4.75
CA PHE A 247 -5.75 -5.83 5.12
C PHE A 247 -6.75 -5.86 3.94
N GLY A 248 -6.32 -5.46 2.76
CA GLY A 248 -7.19 -5.35 1.59
C GLY A 248 -8.29 -4.30 1.72
N LEU A 249 -9.07 -4.13 0.67
CA LEU A 249 -10.14 -3.13 0.64
C LEU A 249 -11.24 -3.45 1.67
N ALA A 250 -11.60 -4.72 1.83
CA ALA A 250 -12.61 -5.15 2.80
C ALA A 250 -12.17 -4.87 4.24
N GLY A 251 -10.91 -5.15 4.57
CA GLY A 251 -10.35 -4.90 5.90
C GLY A 251 -10.32 -3.42 6.23
N GLN A 252 -9.77 -2.58 5.36
CA GLN A 252 -9.74 -1.13 5.56
C GLN A 252 -11.13 -0.50 5.58
N SER A 253 -12.07 -1.01 4.78
CA SER A 253 -13.48 -0.59 4.87
C SER A 253 -14.09 -0.90 6.23
N ARG A 254 -13.76 -2.06 6.85
CA ARG A 254 -14.23 -2.40 8.21
C ARG A 254 -13.67 -1.43 9.25
N VAL A 255 -12.40 -1.05 9.12
CA VAL A 255 -11.76 -0.05 9.99
C VAL A 255 -12.47 1.30 9.87
N MET A 256 -12.61 1.83 8.65
CA MET A 256 -13.29 3.10 8.39
C MET A 256 -14.74 3.09 8.89
N ALA A 257 -15.50 2.02 8.63
CA ALA A 257 -16.89 1.86 9.06
C ALA A 257 -17.01 1.85 10.59
N ALA A 258 -16.15 1.08 11.28
CA ALA A 258 -16.17 0.98 12.73
C ALA A 258 -15.82 2.31 13.39
N ARG A 259 -14.78 3.01 12.90
CA ARG A 259 -14.29 4.27 13.48
C ARG A 259 -15.21 5.44 13.20
N SER A 260 -15.88 5.45 12.06
CA SER A 260 -16.91 6.44 11.70
C SER A 260 -18.29 6.10 12.26
N ASN A 261 -18.49 4.91 12.84
CA ASN A 261 -19.77 4.40 13.34
C ASN A 261 -20.85 4.38 12.26
N VAL A 262 -20.51 3.91 11.06
CA VAL A 262 -21.36 3.85 9.87
C VAL A 262 -21.37 2.45 9.24
N GLY A 263 -22.18 2.24 8.22
CA GLY A 263 -22.07 1.11 7.31
C GLY A 263 -21.34 1.52 6.03
N ILE A 264 -20.69 0.56 5.38
CA ILE A 264 -20.10 0.71 4.06
C ILE A 264 -20.66 -0.36 3.14
N GLU A 265 -21.10 0.04 1.94
CA GLU A 265 -21.53 -0.85 0.87
C GLU A 265 -20.58 -0.70 -0.30
N LEU A 266 -19.82 -1.76 -0.63
CA LEU A 266 -18.94 -1.83 -1.79
C LEU A 266 -19.67 -2.55 -2.91
N THR A 267 -19.76 -1.91 -4.07
CA THR A 267 -20.53 -2.38 -5.24
C THR A 267 -19.67 -2.55 -6.48
N HIS A 268 -18.43 -2.08 -6.45
CA HIS A 268 -17.53 -2.05 -7.60
C HIS A 268 -16.09 -2.25 -7.16
N LEU A 269 -15.37 -3.17 -7.81
CA LEU A 269 -13.97 -3.46 -7.54
C LEU A 269 -13.16 -3.32 -8.83
N PRO A 270 -12.41 -2.22 -9.00
CA PRO A 270 -11.44 -2.11 -10.10
C PRO A 270 -10.24 -3.00 -9.79
N VAL A 271 -9.88 -3.90 -10.70
CA VAL A 271 -8.79 -4.86 -10.52
C VAL A 271 -7.85 -4.83 -11.73
N ILE A 272 -6.59 -5.12 -11.53
CA ILE A 272 -5.63 -5.31 -12.61
C ILE A 272 -6.11 -6.48 -13.49
N ALA A 273 -6.22 -6.26 -14.80
CA ALA A 273 -6.74 -7.27 -15.72
C ALA A 273 -5.91 -8.57 -15.69
N GLY A 274 -6.62 -9.70 -15.59
CA GLY A 274 -6.04 -11.05 -15.46
C GLY A 274 -5.82 -11.50 -14.02
N THR A 275 -5.92 -10.61 -13.03
CA THR A 275 -5.73 -10.99 -11.62
C THR A 275 -6.91 -11.72 -10.97
N PRO A 276 -8.19 -11.61 -11.41
CA PRO A 276 -9.28 -12.39 -10.84
C PRO A 276 -9.07 -13.91 -10.96
N GLY A 277 -8.63 -14.39 -12.14
CA GLY A 277 -8.31 -15.79 -12.35
C GLY A 277 -7.14 -16.27 -11.48
N LEU A 278 -6.09 -15.48 -11.39
CA LEU A 278 -4.94 -15.73 -10.51
C LEU A 278 -5.36 -15.77 -9.03
N SER A 279 -6.20 -14.83 -8.61
CA SER A 279 -6.70 -14.80 -7.24
C SER A 279 -7.53 -16.03 -6.90
N THR A 280 -8.37 -16.49 -7.82
CA THR A 280 -9.15 -17.73 -7.65
C THR A 280 -8.24 -18.95 -7.53
N LEU A 281 -7.22 -19.03 -8.38
CA LEU A 281 -6.26 -20.13 -8.37
C LEU A 281 -5.47 -20.21 -7.06
N PHE A 282 -5.01 -19.07 -6.54
CA PHE A 282 -4.17 -19.01 -5.33
C PHE A 282 -4.96 -18.78 -4.02
N GLY A 283 -6.26 -18.49 -4.09
CA GLY A 283 -7.09 -18.25 -2.92
C GLY A 283 -6.87 -16.90 -2.23
N TYR A 284 -6.55 -15.83 -2.99
CA TYR A 284 -6.28 -14.51 -2.41
C TYR A 284 -7.54 -13.70 -2.03
N GLY A 285 -8.73 -14.09 -2.48
CA GLY A 285 -9.99 -13.41 -2.13
C GLY A 285 -10.13 -12.00 -2.76
N LEU A 286 -9.57 -11.76 -3.95
CA LEU A 286 -9.60 -10.46 -4.62
C LEU A 286 -11.03 -9.99 -4.92
N THR A 287 -11.90 -10.89 -5.39
CA THR A 287 -13.30 -10.58 -5.72
C THR A 287 -14.17 -10.29 -4.50
N ASP A 288 -13.69 -10.65 -3.32
CA ASP A 288 -14.31 -10.34 -2.03
C ASP A 288 -13.66 -9.12 -1.35
N GLY A 289 -12.69 -8.48 -2.02
CA GLY A 289 -11.92 -7.36 -1.50
C GLY A 289 -10.94 -7.71 -0.37
N GLU A 290 -10.69 -9.01 -0.13
CA GLU A 290 -9.83 -9.49 0.96
C GLU A 290 -8.35 -9.59 0.57
N SER A 291 -8.03 -9.52 -0.73
CA SER A 291 -6.63 -9.57 -1.20
C SER A 291 -5.81 -8.45 -0.59
N ALA A 292 -4.68 -8.81 0.00
CA ALA A 292 -3.70 -7.82 0.43
C ALA A 292 -3.15 -7.05 -0.78
N GLU A 293 -2.86 -5.77 -0.59
CA GLU A 293 -2.18 -4.95 -1.59
C GLU A 293 -0.83 -4.48 -1.04
N THR A 294 0.11 -4.24 -1.91
CA THR A 294 1.38 -3.58 -1.57
C THR A 294 1.41 -2.25 -2.30
N SER A 295 1.63 -1.15 -1.58
CA SER A 295 1.58 0.20 -2.12
C SER A 295 0.29 0.46 -2.92
N GLY A 296 -0.85 0.05 -2.38
CA GLY A 296 -2.16 0.23 -3.00
C GLY A 296 -2.63 1.68 -3.01
N GLY A 297 -3.84 1.91 -3.54
CA GLY A 297 -4.40 3.24 -3.68
C GLY A 297 -5.00 3.79 -2.39
N LEU A 298 -5.32 5.09 -2.40
CA LEU A 298 -6.12 5.71 -1.36
C LEU A 298 -7.57 5.26 -1.46
N PHE A 299 -8.18 5.02 -0.31
CA PHE A 299 -9.61 4.80 -0.13
C PHE A 299 -10.21 6.02 0.56
N VAL A 300 -11.02 6.77 -0.17
CA VAL A 300 -11.41 8.14 0.21
C VAL A 300 -12.93 8.25 0.28
N SER A 301 -13.43 8.84 1.38
CA SER A 301 -14.84 9.20 1.57
C SER A 301 -15.07 10.65 1.18
N VAL A 302 -16.06 10.91 0.32
CA VAL A 302 -16.36 12.24 -0.22
C VAL A 302 -17.86 12.54 -0.14
N PRO A 303 -18.27 13.68 0.44
CA PRO A 303 -19.67 14.06 0.53
C PRO A 303 -20.31 14.19 -0.86
N PRO A 304 -21.61 13.89 -1.01
CA PRO A 304 -22.31 13.98 -2.29
C PRO A 304 -22.18 15.35 -2.99
N ALA A 305 -22.12 16.42 -2.20
CA ALA A 305 -21.99 17.78 -2.73
C ALA A 305 -20.61 18.08 -3.35
N ALA A 306 -19.57 17.30 -3.00
CA ALA A 306 -18.20 17.49 -3.47
C ALA A 306 -17.81 16.48 -4.56
N THR A 307 -18.64 15.47 -4.89
CA THR A 307 -18.28 14.41 -5.84
C THR A 307 -17.85 14.92 -7.21
N ALA A 308 -18.60 15.84 -7.80
CA ALA A 308 -18.24 16.39 -9.12
C ALA A 308 -16.92 17.19 -9.09
N ALA A 309 -16.64 17.86 -7.98
CA ALA A 309 -15.41 18.66 -7.82
C ALA A 309 -14.18 17.76 -7.65
N VAL A 310 -14.29 16.69 -6.83
CA VAL A 310 -13.18 15.77 -6.64
C VAL A 310 -12.90 14.94 -7.91
N GLU A 311 -13.94 14.52 -8.63
CA GLU A 311 -13.79 13.81 -9.91
C GLU A 311 -13.05 14.69 -10.93
N SER A 312 -13.44 15.97 -11.05
CA SER A 312 -12.70 16.93 -11.89
C SER A 312 -11.26 17.14 -11.44
N ALA A 313 -10.99 17.18 -10.13
CA ALA A 313 -9.64 17.34 -9.61
C ALA A 313 -8.75 16.09 -9.89
N PHE A 314 -9.31 14.89 -9.83
CA PHE A 314 -8.62 13.68 -10.22
C PHE A 314 -8.32 13.65 -11.73
N ASP A 315 -9.29 14.04 -12.58
CA ASP A 315 -9.12 14.11 -14.02
C ASP A 315 -8.04 15.15 -14.39
N ASP A 316 -8.07 16.34 -13.79
CA ASP A 316 -7.09 17.41 -14.02
C ASP A 316 -5.67 17.01 -13.58
N ALA A 317 -5.55 16.19 -12.54
CA ALA A 317 -4.29 15.65 -12.04
C ALA A 317 -3.83 14.39 -12.79
N GLY A 318 -4.64 13.83 -13.68
CA GLY A 318 -4.35 12.57 -14.37
C GLY A 318 -4.30 11.35 -13.43
N VAL A 319 -4.99 11.43 -12.29
CA VAL A 319 -5.04 10.36 -11.28
C VAL A 319 -6.11 9.35 -11.66
N PHE A 320 -5.77 8.08 -11.62
CA PHE A 320 -6.77 7.01 -11.71
C PHE A 320 -7.70 7.08 -10.50
N TYR A 321 -9.01 6.93 -10.73
CA TYR A 321 -9.98 6.76 -9.66
C TYR A 321 -11.18 5.93 -10.12
N ARG A 322 -11.84 5.27 -9.16
CA ARG A 322 -13.15 4.64 -9.35
C ARG A 322 -14.01 4.84 -8.12
N ALA A 323 -15.28 5.13 -8.34
CA ALA A 323 -16.27 5.06 -7.27
C ALA A 323 -16.56 3.59 -6.97
N VAL A 324 -16.21 3.13 -5.78
CA VAL A 324 -16.25 1.72 -5.38
C VAL A 324 -17.43 1.39 -4.48
N GLY A 325 -18.12 2.42 -3.95
CA GLY A 325 -19.24 2.20 -3.04
C GLY A 325 -19.74 3.47 -2.40
N ARG A 326 -20.45 3.30 -1.30
CA ARG A 326 -21.05 4.40 -0.53
C ARG A 326 -21.08 4.11 0.96
N VAL A 327 -21.14 5.17 1.74
CA VAL A 327 -21.38 5.10 3.18
C VAL A 327 -22.89 5.05 3.46
N THR A 328 -23.30 4.18 4.38
CA THR A 328 -24.72 3.97 4.75
C THR A 328 -24.94 4.26 6.24
N ALA A 329 -26.20 4.45 6.63
CA ALA A 329 -26.58 4.69 8.03
C ALA A 329 -26.48 3.43 8.93
N GLY A 330 -26.15 2.26 8.33
CA GLY A 330 -25.98 0.99 9.06
C GLY A 330 -24.67 0.88 9.82
N ARG A 331 -24.23 -0.33 10.05
CA ARG A 331 -22.90 -0.67 10.60
C ARG A 331 -22.33 -1.85 9.84
N GLY A 332 -20.99 -1.94 9.83
CA GLY A 332 -20.27 -3.01 9.15
C GLY A 332 -20.11 -2.78 7.64
N VAL A 333 -19.59 -3.75 6.94
CA VAL A 333 -19.27 -3.70 5.51
C VAL A 333 -20.08 -4.75 4.78
N THR A 334 -20.67 -4.38 3.66
CA THR A 334 -21.37 -5.28 2.74
C THR A 334 -20.65 -5.25 1.40
N ILE A 335 -20.31 -6.43 0.91
CA ILE A 335 -19.75 -6.67 -0.43
C ILE A 335 -20.59 -7.81 -1.00
N ASP A 336 -21.65 -7.47 -1.73
CA ASP A 336 -22.61 -8.44 -2.24
C ASP A 336 -22.68 -8.33 -3.77
N ASP A 337 -22.15 -9.35 -4.45
CA ASP A 337 -22.04 -9.44 -5.92
C ASP A 337 -21.50 -8.15 -6.58
N PRO A 338 -20.31 -7.67 -6.20
CA PRO A 338 -19.76 -6.43 -6.73
C PRO A 338 -19.41 -6.57 -8.20
N THR A 339 -19.56 -5.50 -8.96
CA THR A 339 -19.04 -5.44 -10.33
C THR A 339 -17.52 -5.48 -10.31
N ILE A 340 -16.93 -6.49 -10.93
CA ILE A 340 -15.47 -6.56 -11.13
C ILE A 340 -15.13 -5.86 -12.45
N GLU A 341 -14.37 -4.77 -12.37
CA GLU A 341 -13.86 -4.04 -13.54
C GLU A 341 -12.39 -4.37 -13.74
N GLU A 342 -12.06 -5.06 -14.82
CA GLU A 342 -10.68 -5.29 -15.20
C GLU A 342 -10.08 -4.03 -15.84
N VAL A 343 -9.08 -3.44 -15.19
CA VAL A 343 -8.36 -2.25 -15.61
C VAL A 343 -7.06 -2.64 -16.30
N ARG A 344 -6.70 -1.90 -17.36
CA ARG A 344 -5.38 -1.95 -18.02
C ARG A 344 -4.77 -0.57 -17.99
N SER A 345 -3.49 -0.49 -17.62
CA SER A 345 -2.69 0.74 -17.66
C SER A 345 -2.29 1.13 -19.08
#